data_4859509fcd5844963fdb672ac092b81c
#
_entry.id   4859509fcd5844963fdb672ac092b81c
#
_cell.length_a   1.000
_cell.length_b   1.000
_cell.length_c   1.000
_cell.angle_alpha   90.00
_cell.angle_beta   90.00
_cell.angle_gamma   90.00
#
_symmetry.space_group_name_H-M   'P 1'
#
loop_
_entity.id
_entity.type
_entity.pdbx_description
1 polymer ?
#
loop_
_entity_poly.entity_id
_entity_poly.type
_entity_poly.pdbx_seq_one_letter_code
_entity_poly.pdbx_strand_id
1 'polypeptide(L)'
;MNIFVTGGAGFIGSFLTKSLLENGYSVTIYDSLVNSSENNAKKLEKLGANFICGDITNLKKLSESVSSHDICIHLAGQTDVLYSIENPEYNNLVNITGTKNLLDSCVKNNIDVIAASSAAVYEDSNEILSESSPSKPSSPYGQSKLVMEQLLTDASISSEINCLSLRMFNVYGKCQNIEYAGVITKFLENIKNENDLIIFGDGTSSRDFVYVNDVVDSMILAIHKIKGKKGEIYNIASGTNTKILELAEMMISITGKNSISINYSPSKSGEIVHSQADISLARNSLGYSPKVSLKEGLEDLINS
;
A
#
# COMPACT_ATOMS: atom_id res chain seq x y z
N MET A 1 -2.00 23.15 -5.93
CA MET A 1 -1.36 22.02 -6.62
C MET A 1 -2.41 20.98 -6.90
N ASN A 2 -2.44 20.45 -8.10
CA ASN A 2 -3.44 19.49 -8.59
C ASN A 2 -2.83 18.08 -8.52
N ILE A 3 -3.42 17.20 -7.74
CA ILE A 3 -2.93 15.84 -7.53
C ILE A 3 -3.85 14.85 -8.23
N PHE A 4 -3.27 13.97 -9.05
CA PHE A 4 -3.96 12.84 -9.66
C PHE A 4 -3.69 11.58 -8.85
N VAL A 5 -4.73 10.89 -8.37
CA VAL A 5 -4.59 9.69 -7.55
C VAL A 5 -5.23 8.51 -8.27
N THR A 6 -4.41 7.58 -8.79
CA THR A 6 -4.95 6.33 -9.31
C THR A 6 -5.21 5.37 -8.14
N GLY A 7 -6.32 4.63 -8.18
CA GLY A 7 -6.72 3.79 -7.03
C GLY A 7 -7.20 4.60 -5.82
N GLY A 8 -7.61 5.86 -6.05
CA GLY A 8 -7.95 6.80 -4.97
C GLY A 8 -9.23 6.49 -4.20
N ALA A 9 -10.10 5.62 -4.72
CA ALA A 9 -11.29 5.12 -4.02
C ALA A 9 -11.03 3.83 -3.21
N GLY A 10 -9.83 3.25 -3.33
CA GLY A 10 -9.40 2.06 -2.59
C GLY A 10 -9.07 2.35 -1.11
N PHE A 11 -8.54 1.33 -0.40
CA PHE A 11 -8.22 1.42 1.02
C PHE A 11 -7.27 2.60 1.32
N ILE A 12 -6.02 2.53 0.91
CA ILE A 12 -5.03 3.60 1.17
C ILE A 12 -5.43 4.88 0.45
N GLY A 13 -5.94 4.76 -0.80
CA GLY A 13 -6.32 5.90 -1.62
C GLY A 13 -7.39 6.79 -1.01
N SER A 14 -8.36 6.22 -0.29
CA SER A 14 -9.42 7.00 0.34
C SER A 14 -8.92 7.84 1.53
N PHE A 15 -8.02 7.29 2.33
CA PHE A 15 -7.36 8.04 3.42
C PHE A 15 -6.46 9.15 2.86
N LEU A 16 -5.68 8.82 1.81
CA LEU A 16 -4.83 9.80 1.13
C LEU A 16 -5.66 10.93 0.53
N THR A 17 -6.71 10.60 -0.22
CA THR A 17 -7.58 11.60 -0.87
C THR A 17 -8.17 12.56 0.16
N LYS A 18 -8.70 12.02 1.28
CA LYS A 18 -9.23 12.85 2.36
C LYS A 18 -8.15 13.77 2.93
N SER A 19 -6.98 13.23 3.25
CA SER A 19 -5.88 14.02 3.82
C SER A 19 -5.37 15.09 2.85
N LEU A 20 -5.28 14.80 1.54
CA LEU A 20 -4.89 15.77 0.53
C LEU A 20 -5.89 16.94 0.45
N LEU A 21 -7.21 16.65 0.47
CA LEU A 21 -8.25 17.68 0.48
C LEU A 21 -8.18 18.56 1.74
N GLU A 22 -7.96 17.94 2.92
CA GLU A 22 -7.78 18.66 4.19
C GLU A 22 -6.54 19.56 4.20
N ASN A 23 -5.50 19.19 3.44
CA ASN A 23 -4.30 20.01 3.22
C ASN A 23 -4.44 21.02 2.08
N GLY A 24 -5.63 21.21 1.50
CA GLY A 24 -5.92 22.23 0.51
C GLY A 24 -5.46 21.90 -0.92
N TYR A 25 -5.15 20.65 -1.24
CA TYR A 25 -4.86 20.21 -2.60
C TYR A 25 -6.15 20.01 -3.41
N SER A 26 -6.09 20.27 -4.73
CA SER A 26 -7.13 19.82 -5.66
C SER A 26 -6.85 18.36 -6.02
N VAL A 27 -7.81 17.47 -5.82
CA VAL A 27 -7.61 16.03 -6.00
C VAL A 27 -8.54 15.48 -7.07
N THR A 28 -7.97 14.81 -8.06
CA THR A 28 -8.70 13.96 -9.01
C THR A 28 -8.42 12.50 -8.72
N ILE A 29 -9.46 11.72 -8.47
CA ILE A 29 -9.41 10.26 -8.29
C ILE A 29 -9.67 9.60 -9.62
N TYR A 30 -8.81 8.65 -10.02
CA TYR A 30 -9.01 7.76 -11.15
C TYR A 30 -9.04 6.31 -10.66
N ASP A 31 -10.20 5.67 -10.72
CA ASP A 31 -10.40 4.33 -10.12
C ASP A 31 -11.37 3.51 -10.98
N SER A 32 -11.06 2.24 -11.19
CA SER A 32 -11.91 1.32 -11.95
C SER A 32 -13.05 0.71 -11.14
N LEU A 33 -13.03 0.89 -9.82
CA LEU A 33 -13.96 0.31 -8.85
C LEU A 33 -13.96 -1.24 -8.77
N VAL A 34 -12.94 -1.90 -9.30
CA VAL A 34 -12.82 -3.38 -9.23
C VAL A 34 -12.67 -3.85 -7.78
N ASN A 35 -11.82 -3.16 -6.97
CA ASN A 35 -11.55 -3.50 -5.56
C ASN A 35 -12.01 -2.41 -4.58
N SER A 36 -12.74 -1.42 -5.06
CA SER A 36 -13.30 -0.31 -4.29
C SER A 36 -14.80 -0.20 -4.53
N SER A 37 -15.48 0.72 -3.86
CA SER A 37 -16.93 0.88 -4.01
C SER A 37 -17.31 2.25 -4.56
N GLU A 38 -18.37 2.30 -5.38
CA GLU A 38 -18.98 3.54 -5.86
C GLU A 38 -19.43 4.43 -4.68
N ASN A 39 -19.90 3.81 -3.59
CA ASN A 39 -20.28 4.55 -2.38
C ASN A 39 -19.08 5.28 -1.75
N ASN A 40 -17.91 4.67 -1.75
CA ASN A 40 -16.68 5.31 -1.26
C ASN A 40 -16.27 6.47 -2.17
N ALA A 41 -16.30 6.28 -3.49
CA ALA A 41 -16.03 7.35 -4.46
C ALA A 41 -16.99 8.54 -4.24
N LYS A 42 -18.30 8.29 -4.12
CA LYS A 42 -19.31 9.34 -3.84
C LYS A 42 -19.07 10.07 -2.51
N LYS A 43 -18.57 9.39 -1.47
CA LYS A 43 -18.19 10.06 -0.22
C LYS A 43 -17.03 11.03 -0.43
N LEU A 44 -16.03 10.64 -1.21
CA LEU A 44 -14.88 11.48 -1.50
C LEU A 44 -15.23 12.67 -2.41
N GLU A 45 -16.14 12.48 -3.37
CA GLU A 45 -16.69 13.59 -4.17
C GLU A 45 -17.41 14.64 -3.30
N LYS A 46 -18.21 14.19 -2.31
CA LYS A 46 -18.85 15.09 -1.34
C LYS A 46 -17.84 15.90 -0.49
N LEU A 47 -16.62 15.38 -0.32
CA LEU A 47 -15.53 16.09 0.35
C LEU A 47 -14.77 17.04 -0.58
N GLY A 48 -15.06 17.04 -1.89
CA GLY A 48 -14.47 17.95 -2.88
C GLY A 48 -13.50 17.28 -3.87
N ALA A 49 -13.34 15.96 -3.86
CA ALA A 49 -12.56 15.29 -4.89
C ALA A 49 -13.30 15.25 -6.23
N ASN A 50 -12.58 15.37 -7.34
CA ASN A 50 -13.11 15.03 -8.67
C ASN A 50 -12.94 13.51 -8.90
N PHE A 51 -14.00 12.81 -9.29
CA PHE A 51 -13.94 11.36 -9.53
C PHE A 51 -14.09 11.03 -11.02
N ILE A 52 -13.17 10.23 -11.52
CA ILE A 52 -13.19 9.67 -12.88
C ILE A 52 -13.15 8.14 -12.76
N CYS A 53 -14.26 7.48 -13.13
CA CYS A 53 -14.27 6.03 -13.23
C CYS A 53 -13.42 5.62 -14.45
N GLY A 54 -12.32 4.87 -14.24
CA GLY A 54 -11.44 4.46 -15.34
C GLY A 54 -10.40 3.42 -14.92
N ASP A 55 -10.00 2.62 -15.90
CA ASP A 55 -8.98 1.58 -15.75
C ASP A 55 -7.64 2.06 -16.32
N ILE A 56 -6.54 1.86 -15.57
CA ILE A 56 -5.18 2.25 -15.99
C ILE A 56 -4.69 1.48 -17.22
N THR A 57 -5.31 0.36 -17.55
CA THR A 57 -5.05 -0.39 -18.80
C THR A 57 -5.65 0.29 -20.03
N ASN A 58 -6.60 1.21 -19.86
CA ASN A 58 -7.16 2.03 -20.95
C ASN A 58 -6.32 3.29 -21.17
N LEU A 59 -5.26 3.17 -21.98
CA LEU A 59 -4.32 4.26 -22.26
C LEU A 59 -5.01 5.56 -22.73
N LYS A 60 -6.01 5.47 -23.60
CA LYS A 60 -6.68 6.66 -24.16
C LYS A 60 -7.34 7.46 -23.04
N LYS A 61 -8.23 6.82 -22.27
CA LYS A 61 -8.96 7.48 -21.17
C LYS A 61 -8.01 8.00 -20.08
N LEU A 62 -6.98 7.21 -19.73
CA LEU A 62 -5.98 7.58 -18.74
C LEU A 62 -5.20 8.84 -19.17
N SER A 63 -4.70 8.87 -20.43
CA SER A 63 -3.94 10.00 -20.95
C SER A 63 -4.75 11.30 -21.03
N GLU A 64 -6.04 11.21 -21.37
CA GLU A 64 -6.96 12.35 -21.33
C GLU A 64 -7.21 12.84 -19.91
N SER A 65 -7.30 11.91 -18.93
CA SER A 65 -7.66 12.22 -17.54
C SER A 65 -6.50 12.79 -16.72
N VAL A 66 -5.26 12.36 -16.97
CA VAL A 66 -4.09 12.76 -16.16
C VAL A 66 -3.57 14.15 -16.52
N SER A 67 -3.90 14.66 -17.70
CA SER A 67 -3.46 15.98 -18.16
C SER A 67 -3.84 17.09 -17.16
N SER A 68 -3.00 18.12 -17.07
CA SER A 68 -3.22 19.31 -16.20
C SER A 68 -3.09 19.04 -14.69
N HIS A 69 -2.38 17.99 -14.29
CA HIS A 69 -2.00 17.74 -12.89
C HIS A 69 -0.50 17.99 -12.69
N ASP A 70 -0.13 18.28 -11.45
CA ASP A 70 1.27 18.56 -11.08
C ASP A 70 2.00 17.28 -10.65
N ILE A 71 1.31 16.41 -9.92
CA ILE A 71 1.84 15.14 -9.37
C ILE A 71 0.79 14.05 -9.55
N CYS A 72 1.25 12.85 -9.90
CA CYS A 72 0.48 11.62 -9.85
C CYS A 72 0.92 10.74 -8.69
N ILE A 73 -0.04 10.30 -7.84
CA ILE A 73 0.18 9.27 -6.83
C ILE A 73 -0.45 7.97 -7.34
N HIS A 74 0.41 7.00 -7.63
CA HIS A 74 0.01 5.74 -8.26
C HIS A 74 -0.23 4.64 -7.22
N LEU A 75 -1.51 4.41 -6.88
CA LEU A 75 -1.97 3.36 -5.96
C LEU A 75 -2.77 2.26 -6.67
N ALA A 76 -3.24 2.51 -7.89
CA ALA A 76 -3.99 1.50 -8.65
C ALA A 76 -3.11 0.28 -8.92
N GLY A 77 -3.65 -0.90 -8.70
CA GLY A 77 -2.95 -2.16 -8.96
C GLY A 77 -3.74 -3.36 -8.46
N GLN A 78 -3.41 -4.52 -8.99
CA GLN A 78 -3.78 -5.79 -8.41
C GLN A 78 -2.85 -6.01 -7.21
N THR A 79 -3.38 -6.31 -6.01
CA THR A 79 -2.64 -6.31 -4.74
C THR A 79 -2.65 -7.65 -4.00
N ASP A 80 -3.45 -8.61 -4.43
CA ASP A 80 -3.54 -9.93 -3.82
C ASP A 80 -2.44 -10.86 -4.35
N VAL A 81 -1.58 -11.33 -3.45
CA VAL A 81 -0.46 -12.21 -3.77
C VAL A 81 -0.93 -13.56 -4.30
N LEU A 82 -1.95 -14.15 -3.65
CA LEU A 82 -2.47 -15.48 -4.05
C LEU A 82 -3.16 -15.39 -5.41
N TYR A 83 -4.00 -14.38 -5.60
CA TYR A 83 -4.63 -14.13 -6.91
C TYR A 83 -3.59 -13.91 -8.03
N SER A 84 -2.46 -13.29 -7.73
CA SER A 84 -1.38 -13.09 -8.72
C SER A 84 -0.73 -14.40 -9.16
N ILE A 85 -0.70 -15.41 -8.29
CA ILE A 85 -0.19 -16.76 -8.61
C ILE A 85 -1.17 -17.50 -9.53
N GLU A 86 -2.45 -17.37 -9.26
CA GLU A 86 -3.51 -18.00 -10.06
C GLU A 86 -3.74 -17.28 -11.40
N ASN A 87 -3.54 -15.95 -11.44
CA ASN A 87 -3.83 -15.07 -12.58
C ASN A 87 -2.66 -14.14 -12.93
N PRO A 88 -1.47 -14.67 -13.27
CA PRO A 88 -0.27 -13.86 -13.48
C PRO A 88 -0.38 -12.91 -14.67
N GLU A 89 -1.11 -13.29 -15.72
CA GLU A 89 -1.34 -12.45 -16.89
C GLU A 89 -2.14 -11.19 -16.56
N TYR A 90 -3.21 -11.34 -15.76
CA TYR A 90 -4.01 -10.20 -15.31
C TYR A 90 -3.20 -9.30 -14.37
N ASN A 91 -2.43 -9.90 -13.43
CA ASN A 91 -1.52 -9.14 -12.57
C ASN A 91 -0.54 -8.30 -13.40
N ASN A 92 0.09 -8.87 -14.43
CA ASN A 92 1.04 -8.17 -15.29
C ASN A 92 0.35 -7.10 -16.15
N LEU A 93 -0.85 -7.38 -16.65
CA LEU A 93 -1.63 -6.41 -17.41
C LEU A 93 -1.91 -5.16 -16.57
N VAL A 94 -2.39 -5.33 -15.35
CA VAL A 94 -2.72 -4.20 -14.47
C VAL A 94 -1.44 -3.52 -13.96
N ASN A 95 -0.54 -4.29 -13.33
CA ASN A 95 0.58 -3.70 -12.57
C ASN A 95 1.75 -3.26 -13.46
N ILE A 96 1.99 -3.90 -14.61
CA ILE A 96 3.09 -3.54 -15.51
C ILE A 96 2.58 -2.69 -16.66
N THR A 97 1.63 -3.20 -17.45
CA THR A 97 1.13 -2.45 -18.62
C THR A 97 0.37 -1.20 -18.18
N GLY A 98 -0.47 -1.29 -17.12
CA GLY A 98 -1.16 -0.15 -16.55
C GLY A 98 -0.20 0.94 -16.05
N THR A 99 0.86 0.55 -15.33
CA THR A 99 1.92 1.49 -14.89
C THR A 99 2.64 2.14 -16.07
N LYS A 100 2.98 1.35 -17.09
CA LYS A 100 3.61 1.90 -18.30
C LYS A 100 2.72 2.93 -19.00
N ASN A 101 1.44 2.64 -19.16
CA ASN A 101 0.46 3.58 -19.73
C ASN A 101 0.41 4.90 -18.92
N LEU A 102 0.45 4.78 -17.59
CA LEU A 102 0.48 5.95 -16.71
C LEU A 102 1.75 6.76 -16.90
N LEU A 103 2.92 6.12 -16.86
CA LEU A 103 4.21 6.79 -17.01
C LEU A 103 4.35 7.46 -18.38
N ASP A 104 3.95 6.80 -19.46
CA ASP A 104 3.94 7.39 -20.81
C ASP A 104 3.07 8.66 -20.85
N SER A 105 1.93 8.63 -20.14
CA SER A 105 1.03 9.79 -20.04
C SER A 105 1.60 10.90 -19.13
N CYS A 106 2.26 10.55 -18.02
CA CYS A 106 2.89 11.50 -17.12
C CYS A 106 4.12 12.18 -17.76
N VAL A 107 4.97 11.41 -18.44
CA VAL A 107 6.13 11.94 -19.19
C VAL A 107 5.68 12.96 -20.24
N LYS A 108 4.64 12.62 -21.02
CA LYS A 108 4.09 13.51 -22.06
C LYS A 108 3.60 14.85 -21.48
N ASN A 109 3.10 14.88 -20.26
CA ASN A 109 2.51 16.05 -19.61
C ASN A 109 3.43 16.67 -18.54
N ASN A 110 4.67 16.18 -18.39
CA ASN A 110 5.64 16.64 -17.38
C ASN A 110 5.11 16.56 -15.94
N ILE A 111 4.53 15.41 -15.56
CA ILE A 111 3.89 15.15 -14.27
C ILE A 111 4.82 14.25 -13.44
N ASP A 112 5.18 14.68 -12.24
CA ASP A 112 5.99 13.87 -11.30
C ASP A 112 5.18 12.68 -10.76
N VAL A 113 5.84 11.55 -10.44
CA VAL A 113 5.15 10.32 -10.03
C VAL A 113 5.66 9.76 -8.71
N ILE A 114 4.75 9.53 -7.77
CA ILE A 114 4.97 8.79 -6.53
C ILE A 114 4.21 7.48 -6.62
N ALA A 115 4.89 6.33 -6.50
CA ALA A 115 4.22 5.04 -6.65
C ALA A 115 4.29 4.17 -5.39
N ALA A 116 3.20 3.45 -5.15
CA ALA A 116 3.10 2.43 -4.11
C ALA A 116 3.77 1.13 -4.56
N SER A 117 4.99 0.87 -4.06
CA SER A 117 5.64 -0.42 -4.13
C SER A 117 5.29 -1.27 -2.90
N SER A 118 5.98 -2.38 -2.69
CA SER A 118 5.64 -3.35 -1.65
C SER A 118 6.90 -4.02 -1.08
N ALA A 119 6.87 -4.40 0.18
CA ALA A 119 7.86 -5.29 0.78
C ALA A 119 7.95 -6.68 0.10
N ALA A 120 6.93 -7.06 -0.69
CA ALA A 120 6.93 -8.30 -1.48
C ALA A 120 7.99 -8.35 -2.59
N VAL A 121 8.73 -7.26 -2.83
CA VAL A 121 9.88 -7.24 -3.74
C VAL A 121 11.13 -7.90 -3.14
N TYR A 122 11.22 -7.98 -1.81
CA TYR A 122 12.38 -8.54 -1.13
C TYR A 122 12.42 -10.07 -1.18
N GLU A 123 13.63 -10.61 -1.10
CA GLU A 123 13.83 -12.01 -0.77
C GLU A 123 13.38 -12.27 0.68
N ASP A 124 12.82 -13.45 0.94
CA ASP A 124 12.48 -13.85 2.31
C ASP A 124 13.75 -13.95 3.15
N SER A 125 13.79 -13.28 4.28
CA SER A 125 14.98 -13.16 5.12
C SER A 125 14.60 -12.95 6.59
N ASN A 126 15.45 -13.45 7.48
CA ASN A 126 15.36 -13.20 8.92
C ASN A 126 16.02 -11.86 9.35
N GLU A 127 16.62 -11.15 8.41
CA GLU A 127 17.33 -9.89 8.67
C GLU A 127 16.37 -8.68 8.54
N ILE A 128 16.79 -7.56 9.10
CA ILE A 128 16.11 -6.28 8.91
C ILE A 128 16.34 -5.82 7.46
N LEU A 129 15.25 -5.57 6.74
CA LEU A 129 15.25 -5.25 5.31
C LEU A 129 15.48 -3.76 5.08
N SER A 130 16.60 -3.42 4.48
CA SER A 130 16.87 -2.08 3.95
C SER A 130 16.58 -2.00 2.45
N GLU A 131 16.55 -0.81 1.87
CA GLU A 131 16.32 -0.64 0.42
C GLU A 131 17.44 -1.26 -0.43
N SER A 132 18.62 -1.51 0.14
CA SER A 132 19.75 -2.21 -0.48
C SER A 132 19.71 -3.73 -0.32
N SER A 133 18.77 -4.26 0.48
CA SER A 133 18.61 -5.71 0.63
C SER A 133 18.23 -6.38 -0.69
N PRO A 134 18.61 -7.67 -0.92
CA PRO A 134 18.32 -8.36 -2.16
C PRO A 134 16.84 -8.35 -2.52
N SER A 135 16.54 -7.93 -3.75
CA SER A 135 15.21 -7.95 -4.33
C SER A 135 15.04 -9.22 -5.17
N LYS A 136 14.34 -10.22 -4.60
CA LYS A 136 14.09 -11.52 -5.24
C LYS A 136 12.68 -11.99 -4.87
N PRO A 137 11.67 -11.38 -5.49
CA PRO A 137 10.27 -11.65 -5.18
C PRO A 137 9.89 -13.09 -5.45
N SER A 138 9.13 -13.70 -4.54
CA SER A 138 8.64 -15.08 -4.63
C SER A 138 7.28 -15.20 -5.34
N SER A 139 6.67 -14.08 -5.74
CA SER A 139 5.33 -14.06 -6.36
C SER A 139 5.29 -13.16 -7.60
N PRO A 140 4.35 -13.42 -8.55
CA PRO A 140 4.10 -12.52 -9.68
C PRO A 140 3.75 -11.09 -9.24
N TYR A 141 3.03 -10.92 -8.13
CA TYR A 141 2.77 -9.60 -7.53
C TYR A 141 4.07 -8.88 -7.17
N GLY A 142 4.93 -9.50 -6.36
CA GLY A 142 6.21 -8.91 -5.98
C GLY A 142 7.09 -8.60 -7.19
N GLN A 143 7.14 -9.53 -8.17
CA GLN A 143 7.86 -9.31 -9.43
C GLN A 143 7.31 -8.10 -10.20
N SER A 144 5.98 -7.94 -10.29
CA SER A 144 5.38 -6.80 -10.97
C SER A 144 5.68 -5.46 -10.28
N LYS A 145 5.79 -5.46 -8.94
CA LYS A 145 6.19 -4.27 -8.18
C LYS A 145 7.67 -3.91 -8.41
N LEU A 146 8.55 -4.90 -8.49
CA LEU A 146 9.95 -4.68 -8.84
C LEU A 146 10.10 -4.10 -10.25
N VAL A 147 9.35 -4.63 -11.23
CA VAL A 147 9.31 -4.07 -12.60
C VAL A 147 8.76 -2.64 -12.60
N MET A 148 7.74 -2.34 -11.80
CA MET A 148 7.21 -0.98 -11.64
C MET A 148 8.29 0.00 -11.14
N GLU A 149 9.07 -0.37 -10.12
CA GLU A 149 10.18 0.47 -9.62
C GLU A 149 11.22 0.76 -10.72
N GLN A 150 11.55 -0.24 -11.53
CA GLN A 150 12.46 -0.06 -12.67
C GLN A 150 11.87 0.90 -13.73
N LEU A 151 10.58 0.74 -14.07
CA LEU A 151 9.90 1.63 -15.02
C LEU A 151 9.89 3.09 -14.54
N LEU A 152 9.68 3.34 -13.24
CA LEU A 152 9.76 4.69 -12.67
C LEU A 152 11.17 5.28 -12.79
N THR A 153 12.19 4.47 -12.46
CA THR A 153 13.59 4.87 -12.58
C THR A 153 13.94 5.23 -14.02
N ASP A 154 13.60 4.35 -14.98
CA ASP A 154 13.86 4.57 -16.40
C ASP A 154 13.15 5.83 -16.94
N ALA A 155 11.89 6.04 -16.56
CA ALA A 155 11.12 7.22 -16.95
C ALA A 155 11.77 8.50 -16.42
N SER A 156 12.22 8.51 -15.17
CA SER A 156 12.84 9.70 -14.54
C SER A 156 14.24 10.00 -15.07
N ILE A 157 15.00 8.99 -15.53
CA ILE A 157 16.32 9.18 -16.13
C ILE A 157 16.19 9.66 -17.58
N SER A 158 15.21 9.13 -18.32
CA SER A 158 15.02 9.43 -19.74
C SER A 158 14.19 10.68 -20.02
N SER A 159 13.65 11.32 -19.00
CA SER A 159 12.77 12.49 -19.12
C SER A 159 12.97 13.51 -17.99
N GLU A 160 12.22 14.61 -18.03
CA GLU A 160 12.28 15.69 -17.04
C GLU A 160 11.50 15.42 -15.75
N ILE A 161 10.63 14.38 -15.71
CA ILE A 161 9.84 14.08 -14.53
C ILE A 161 10.68 13.55 -13.36
N ASN A 162 10.19 13.75 -12.15
CA ASN A 162 10.76 13.17 -10.96
C ASN A 162 9.90 11.97 -10.53
N CYS A 163 10.55 10.88 -10.13
CA CYS A 163 9.85 9.68 -9.67
C CYS A 163 10.44 9.18 -8.35
N LEU A 164 9.60 8.59 -7.50
CA LEU A 164 10.04 7.80 -6.35
C LEU A 164 9.03 6.68 -6.05
N SER A 165 9.52 5.64 -5.40
CA SER A 165 8.73 4.48 -4.97
C SER A 165 8.73 4.34 -3.46
N LEU A 166 7.55 4.01 -2.90
CA LEU A 166 7.37 3.74 -1.48
C LEU A 166 7.08 2.24 -1.30
N ARG A 167 8.05 1.47 -0.79
CA ARG A 167 7.90 0.05 -0.44
C ARG A 167 7.12 -0.08 0.85
N MET A 168 5.82 -0.27 0.75
CA MET A 168 4.95 -0.42 1.92
C MET A 168 5.07 -1.81 2.50
N PHE A 169 5.19 -1.89 3.83
CA PHE A 169 5.12 -3.13 4.58
C PHE A 169 3.65 -3.48 4.88
N ASN A 170 3.34 -4.11 6.00
CA ASN A 170 1.98 -4.62 6.24
C ASN A 170 1.04 -3.50 6.70
N VAL A 171 0.45 -2.80 5.74
CA VAL A 171 -0.48 -1.68 6.02
C VAL A 171 -1.79 -2.22 6.59
N TYR A 172 -2.27 -1.63 7.67
CA TYR A 172 -3.56 -1.94 8.27
C TYR A 172 -4.33 -0.67 8.64
N GLY A 173 -5.66 -0.80 8.78
CA GLY A 173 -6.54 0.31 9.16
C GLY A 173 -7.99 0.03 8.82
N LYS A 174 -8.85 1.04 9.09
CA LYS A 174 -10.29 0.98 8.81
C LYS A 174 -10.57 0.85 7.30
N CYS A 175 -11.73 0.31 6.95
CA CYS A 175 -12.19 0.19 5.56
C CYS A 175 -11.32 -0.71 4.65
N GLN A 176 -10.46 -1.56 5.21
CA GLN A 176 -9.76 -2.57 4.44
C GLN A 176 -10.75 -3.66 3.98
N ASN A 177 -10.71 -4.04 2.69
CA ASN A 177 -11.58 -5.10 2.17
C ASN A 177 -11.16 -6.45 2.77
N ILE A 178 -12.13 -7.17 3.37
CA ILE A 178 -11.93 -8.45 4.08
C ILE A 178 -11.37 -9.54 3.15
N GLU A 179 -11.78 -9.56 1.89
CA GLU A 179 -11.36 -10.58 0.93
C GLU A 179 -9.85 -10.57 0.69
N TYR A 180 -9.25 -9.37 0.66
CA TYR A 180 -7.81 -9.16 0.42
C TYR A 180 -7.05 -8.76 1.68
N ALA A 181 -7.71 -8.83 2.84
CA ALA A 181 -7.15 -8.33 4.08
C ALA A 181 -6.11 -9.28 4.67
N GLY A 182 -5.09 -8.66 5.28
CA GLY A 182 -4.10 -9.34 6.07
C GLY A 182 -4.66 -9.93 7.38
N VAL A 183 -3.77 -10.47 8.19
CA VAL A 183 -4.09 -11.19 9.44
C VAL A 183 -4.90 -10.33 10.44
N ILE A 184 -4.62 -9.03 10.57
CA ILE A 184 -5.31 -8.13 11.51
C ILE A 184 -6.82 -8.09 11.22
N THR A 185 -7.22 -7.89 9.97
CA THR A 185 -8.65 -7.80 9.60
C THR A 185 -9.35 -9.15 9.79
N LYS A 186 -8.66 -10.27 9.47
CA LYS A 186 -9.19 -11.63 9.68
C LYS A 186 -9.38 -11.94 11.16
N PHE A 187 -8.43 -11.58 12.00
CA PHE A 187 -8.56 -11.72 13.45
C PHE A 187 -9.70 -10.87 14.00
N LEU A 188 -9.82 -9.62 13.54
CA LEU A 188 -10.90 -8.74 13.96
C LEU A 188 -12.28 -9.29 13.60
N GLU A 189 -12.43 -9.86 12.40
CA GLU A 189 -13.69 -10.50 11.97
C GLU A 189 -14.02 -11.72 12.84
N ASN A 190 -13.04 -12.58 13.10
CA ASN A 190 -13.24 -13.73 13.99
C ASN A 190 -13.62 -13.28 15.41
N ILE A 191 -12.94 -12.27 15.96
CA ILE A 191 -13.26 -11.74 17.28
C ILE A 191 -14.68 -11.14 17.32
N LYS A 192 -15.09 -10.40 16.28
CA LYS A 192 -16.46 -9.84 16.18
C LYS A 192 -17.52 -10.95 16.18
N ASN A 193 -17.23 -12.05 15.49
CA ASN A 193 -18.14 -13.21 15.38
C ASN A 193 -17.98 -14.23 16.53
N GLU A 194 -17.15 -13.92 17.55
CA GLU A 194 -16.85 -14.80 18.69
C GLU A 194 -16.25 -16.17 18.29
N ASN A 195 -15.54 -16.19 17.16
CA ASN A 195 -14.81 -17.34 16.68
C ASN A 195 -13.37 -17.35 17.20
N ASP A 196 -12.82 -18.54 17.37
CA ASP A 196 -11.40 -18.72 17.72
C ASP A 196 -10.48 -18.16 16.64
N LEU A 197 -9.27 -17.71 17.05
CA LEU A 197 -8.25 -17.24 16.15
C LEU A 197 -7.41 -18.43 15.66
N ILE A 198 -7.15 -18.47 14.35
CA ILE A 198 -6.33 -19.51 13.73
C ILE A 198 -4.98 -18.91 13.32
N ILE A 199 -3.91 -19.43 13.90
CA ILE A 199 -2.53 -19.13 13.56
C ILE A 199 -1.96 -20.24 12.68
N PHE A 200 -1.39 -19.89 11.53
CA PHE A 200 -0.69 -20.84 10.68
C PHE A 200 0.78 -20.95 11.14
N GLY A 201 1.30 -22.19 11.20
CA GLY A 201 2.61 -22.47 11.78
C GLY A 201 2.59 -22.45 13.32
N ASP A 202 3.71 -22.12 13.93
CA ASP A 202 3.94 -22.09 15.39
C ASP A 202 3.71 -20.72 16.05
N GLY A 203 3.29 -19.72 15.26
CA GLY A 203 3.06 -18.36 15.74
C GLY A 203 4.31 -17.47 15.87
N THR A 204 5.49 -17.99 15.52
CA THR A 204 6.76 -17.25 15.58
C THR A 204 6.96 -16.33 14.38
N SER A 205 6.22 -16.57 13.27
CA SER A 205 6.25 -15.66 12.12
C SER A 205 5.86 -14.24 12.54
N SER A 206 6.52 -13.26 11.94
CA SER A 206 6.42 -11.87 12.39
C SER A 206 6.32 -10.89 11.23
N ARG A 207 5.67 -9.76 11.48
CA ARG A 207 5.43 -8.70 10.49
C ARG A 207 5.71 -7.33 11.08
N ASP A 208 6.15 -6.43 10.22
CA ASP A 208 6.17 -5.00 10.49
C ASP A 208 4.82 -4.42 10.04
N PHE A 209 3.97 -4.09 11.00
CA PHE A 209 2.65 -3.52 10.76
C PHE A 209 2.72 -2.00 10.82
N VAL A 210 2.23 -1.34 9.77
CA VAL A 210 2.18 0.12 9.69
C VAL A 210 0.74 0.61 9.56
N TYR A 211 0.37 1.61 10.37
CA TYR A 211 -0.98 2.17 10.32
C TYR A 211 -1.18 3.02 9.07
N VAL A 212 -2.36 2.95 8.47
CA VAL A 212 -2.67 3.62 7.20
C VAL A 212 -2.40 5.13 7.22
N ASN A 213 -2.61 5.80 8.36
CA ASN A 213 -2.34 7.24 8.45
C ASN A 213 -0.84 7.56 8.35
N ASP A 214 0.04 6.72 8.91
CA ASP A 214 1.49 6.90 8.76
C ASP A 214 1.94 6.69 7.31
N VAL A 215 1.30 5.77 6.60
CA VAL A 215 1.52 5.59 5.15
C VAL A 215 1.08 6.82 4.36
N VAL A 216 -0.08 7.39 4.68
CA VAL A 216 -0.57 8.64 4.08
C VAL A 216 0.38 9.81 4.37
N ASP A 217 0.84 9.94 5.61
CA ASP A 217 1.84 10.94 6.00
C ASP A 217 3.12 10.82 5.15
N SER A 218 3.59 9.58 4.90
CA SER A 218 4.77 9.35 4.05
C SER A 218 4.58 9.83 2.62
N MET A 219 3.36 9.67 2.05
CA MET A 219 3.04 10.15 0.71
C MET A 219 3.01 11.68 0.63
N ILE A 220 2.45 12.34 1.66
CA ILE A 220 2.45 13.81 1.75
C ILE A 220 3.88 14.34 1.88
N LEU A 221 4.72 13.70 2.68
CA LEU A 221 6.14 14.05 2.77
C LEU A 221 6.85 13.84 1.42
N ALA A 222 6.53 12.76 0.71
CA ALA A 222 7.07 12.49 -0.62
C ALA A 222 6.68 13.57 -1.64
N ILE A 223 5.45 14.11 -1.60
CA ILE A 223 5.02 15.25 -2.43
C ILE A 223 5.96 16.44 -2.25
N HIS A 224 6.31 16.77 -1.00
CA HIS A 224 7.19 17.90 -0.69
C HIS A 224 8.66 17.65 -1.04
N LYS A 225 9.07 16.39 -1.20
CA LYS A 225 10.47 15.98 -1.42
C LYS A 225 10.74 15.38 -2.80
N ILE A 226 9.74 15.37 -3.70
CA ILE A 226 9.85 14.70 -5.00
C ILE A 226 10.87 15.35 -5.95
N LYS A 227 11.05 16.66 -5.86
CA LYS A 227 11.95 17.39 -6.77
C LYS A 227 13.39 16.89 -6.69
N GLY A 228 13.95 16.55 -7.85
CA GLY A 228 15.28 15.99 -8.00
C GLY A 228 15.36 14.48 -7.79
N LYS A 229 14.24 13.81 -7.51
CA LYS A 229 14.21 12.35 -7.34
C LYS A 229 14.19 11.63 -8.69
N LYS A 230 15.10 10.68 -8.84
CA LYS A 230 15.32 9.94 -10.11
C LYS A 230 15.11 8.43 -9.95
N GLY A 231 14.02 8.07 -9.27
CA GLY A 231 13.63 6.68 -9.04
C GLY A 231 14.04 6.14 -7.66
N GLU A 232 14.33 7.02 -6.70
CA GLU A 232 14.67 6.59 -5.35
C GLU A 232 13.54 5.79 -4.72
N ILE A 233 13.94 4.83 -3.89
CA ILE A 233 13.05 3.88 -3.21
C ILE A 233 13.17 4.11 -1.70
N TYR A 234 12.04 4.00 -0.99
CA TYR A 234 11.97 4.17 0.46
C TYR A 234 11.08 3.11 1.11
N ASN A 235 11.57 2.48 2.17
CA ASN A 235 10.77 1.60 3.00
C ASN A 235 9.80 2.41 3.87
N ILE A 236 8.51 2.05 3.83
CA ILE A 236 7.45 2.66 4.63
C ILE A 236 6.84 1.59 5.53
N ALA A 237 7.16 1.67 6.80
CA ALA A 237 6.86 0.69 7.84
C ALA A 237 6.87 1.34 9.23
N SER A 238 6.58 0.59 10.28
CA SER A 238 6.77 1.06 11.66
C SER A 238 8.22 0.94 12.15
N GLY A 239 9.02 0.07 11.54
CA GLY A 239 10.35 -0.31 12.01
C GLY A 239 10.31 -1.31 13.18
N THR A 240 9.11 -1.76 13.57
CA THR A 240 8.89 -2.66 14.70
C THR A 240 8.37 -4.01 14.24
N ASN A 241 9.00 -5.07 14.68
CA ASN A 241 8.58 -6.44 14.38
C ASN A 241 7.60 -6.96 15.44
N THR A 242 6.47 -7.54 15.01
CA THR A 242 5.46 -8.14 15.90
C THR A 242 5.16 -9.57 15.47
N LYS A 243 5.26 -10.53 16.39
CA LYS A 243 4.89 -11.93 16.13
C LYS A 243 3.37 -12.05 15.97
N ILE A 244 2.95 -13.00 15.13
CA ILE A 244 1.51 -13.23 14.91
C ILE A 244 0.81 -13.68 16.19
N LEU A 245 1.49 -14.44 17.07
CA LEU A 245 0.97 -14.79 18.38
C LEU A 245 0.76 -13.54 19.28
N GLU A 246 1.76 -12.67 19.37
CA GLU A 246 1.70 -11.43 20.14
C GLU A 246 0.56 -10.51 19.64
N LEU A 247 0.36 -10.45 18.31
CA LEU A 247 -0.77 -9.73 17.70
C LEU A 247 -2.12 -10.30 18.15
N ALA A 248 -2.28 -11.63 18.10
CA ALA A 248 -3.53 -12.30 18.50
C ALA A 248 -3.85 -12.04 19.97
N GLU A 249 -2.88 -12.20 20.87
CA GLU A 249 -3.02 -11.93 22.29
C GLU A 249 -3.37 -10.45 22.57
N MET A 250 -2.71 -9.52 21.88
CA MET A 250 -2.99 -8.08 21.99
C MET A 250 -4.43 -7.77 21.58
N MET A 251 -4.91 -8.32 20.46
CA MET A 251 -6.28 -8.09 19.98
C MET A 251 -7.35 -8.66 20.93
N ILE A 252 -7.13 -9.86 21.47
CA ILE A 252 -8.00 -10.45 22.51
C ILE A 252 -8.03 -9.55 23.76
N SER A 253 -6.87 -9.09 24.20
CA SER A 253 -6.76 -8.22 25.38
C SER A 253 -7.50 -6.89 25.20
N ILE A 254 -7.34 -6.22 24.02
CA ILE A 254 -8.01 -4.94 23.72
C ILE A 254 -9.54 -5.11 23.69
N THR A 255 -10.02 -6.22 23.12
CA THR A 255 -11.47 -6.47 23.03
C THR A 255 -12.09 -6.99 24.31
N GLY A 256 -11.30 -7.45 25.29
CA GLY A 256 -11.76 -8.07 26.51
C GLY A 256 -12.45 -9.45 26.31
N LYS A 257 -12.41 -10.01 25.10
CA LYS A 257 -13.05 -11.30 24.76
C LYS A 257 -12.18 -12.50 25.13
N ASN A 258 -11.92 -12.68 26.42
CA ASN A 258 -11.02 -13.71 26.97
C ASN A 258 -11.52 -15.18 26.76
N SER A 259 -12.73 -15.36 26.26
CA SER A 259 -13.27 -16.69 25.89
C SER A 259 -12.75 -17.19 24.55
N ILE A 260 -12.17 -16.32 23.72
CA ILE A 260 -11.63 -16.69 22.41
C ILE A 260 -10.32 -17.41 22.58
N SER A 261 -10.22 -18.62 21.99
CA SER A 261 -9.01 -19.44 22.00
C SER A 261 -8.13 -19.13 20.79
N ILE A 262 -6.83 -19.41 20.91
CA ILE A 262 -5.87 -19.39 19.81
C ILE A 262 -5.58 -20.82 19.40
N ASN A 263 -5.91 -21.18 18.18
CA ASN A 263 -5.71 -22.50 17.59
C ASN A 263 -4.59 -22.45 16.53
N TYR A 264 -3.85 -23.52 16.38
CA TYR A 264 -2.77 -23.61 15.41
C TYR A 264 -3.13 -24.52 14.24
N SER A 265 -2.73 -24.13 13.04
CA SER A 265 -2.89 -24.91 11.81
C SER A 265 -1.55 -25.05 11.09
N PRO A 266 -1.36 -26.06 10.24
CA PRO A 266 -0.11 -26.20 9.47
C PRO A 266 0.26 -24.91 8.73
N SER A 267 1.57 -24.60 8.66
CA SER A 267 2.07 -23.45 7.91
C SER A 267 1.69 -23.54 6.43
N LYS A 268 1.42 -22.38 5.83
CA LYS A 268 1.13 -22.29 4.39
C LYS A 268 2.44 -22.26 3.60
N SER A 269 2.49 -22.99 2.49
CA SER A 269 3.64 -22.93 1.57
C SER A 269 3.80 -21.52 1.01
N GLY A 270 5.04 -21.00 1.03
CA GLY A 270 5.36 -19.67 0.51
C GLY A 270 4.98 -18.50 1.44
N GLU A 271 4.64 -18.79 2.70
CA GLU A 271 4.41 -17.72 3.69
C GLU A 271 5.74 -17.11 4.13
N ILE A 272 5.84 -15.77 4.07
CA ILE A 272 6.99 -15.02 4.60
C ILE A 272 7.09 -15.30 6.10
N VAL A 273 8.28 -15.70 6.59
CA VAL A 273 8.46 -16.03 8.01
C VAL A 273 8.67 -14.76 8.83
N HIS A 274 9.55 -13.86 8.38
CA HIS A 274 9.85 -12.62 9.07
C HIS A 274 9.82 -11.43 8.11
N SER A 275 9.36 -10.28 8.61
CA SER A 275 9.35 -9.04 7.85
C SER A 275 9.51 -7.87 8.81
N GLN A 276 10.66 -7.19 8.77
CA GLN A 276 10.95 -5.96 9.50
C GLN A 276 11.72 -5.01 8.60
N ALA A 277 11.34 -3.73 8.58
CA ALA A 277 12.02 -2.71 7.79
C ALA A 277 13.07 -1.93 8.58
N ASP A 278 14.17 -1.61 7.92
CA ASP A 278 14.95 -0.42 8.23
C ASP A 278 14.29 0.78 7.53
N ILE A 279 13.82 1.75 8.31
CA ILE A 279 13.18 2.99 7.82
C ILE A 279 14.13 4.19 7.89
N SER A 280 15.41 3.99 8.12
CA SER A 280 16.39 5.06 8.32
C SER A 280 16.52 5.95 7.09
N LEU A 281 16.44 5.37 5.88
CA LEU A 281 16.53 6.14 4.63
C LEU A 281 15.31 7.05 4.47
N ALA A 282 14.09 6.55 4.69
CA ALA A 282 12.87 7.34 4.64
C ALA A 282 12.87 8.44 5.72
N ARG A 283 13.36 8.13 6.94
CA ARG A 283 13.50 9.12 8.03
C ARG A 283 14.43 10.24 7.64
N ASN A 284 15.63 9.94 7.14
CA ASN A 284 16.64 10.93 6.83
C ASN A 284 16.32 11.76 5.57
N SER A 285 15.73 11.13 4.55
CA SER A 285 15.49 11.76 3.23
C SER A 285 14.14 12.45 3.13
N LEU A 286 13.09 11.84 3.67
CA LEU A 286 11.72 12.36 3.60
C LEU A 286 11.28 13.04 4.89
N GLY A 287 11.91 12.76 6.03
CA GLY A 287 11.46 13.16 7.36
C GLY A 287 10.36 12.23 7.91
N TYR A 288 10.22 11.01 7.34
CA TYR A 288 9.22 10.05 7.75
C TYR A 288 9.48 9.52 9.16
N SER A 289 8.46 9.56 10.00
CA SER A 289 8.49 8.93 11.33
C SER A 289 7.08 8.42 11.64
N PRO A 290 6.89 7.10 11.76
CA PRO A 290 5.59 6.54 12.15
C PRO A 290 5.21 7.06 13.54
N LYS A 291 3.94 7.44 13.71
CA LYS A 291 3.42 8.09 14.93
C LYS A 291 2.49 7.18 15.70
N VAL A 292 1.86 6.23 15.01
CA VAL A 292 0.82 5.36 15.59
C VAL A 292 1.44 4.02 15.97
N SER A 293 1.46 3.71 17.26
CA SER A 293 1.87 2.38 17.71
C SER A 293 0.85 1.31 17.27
N LEU A 294 1.29 0.04 17.17
CA LEU A 294 0.38 -1.05 16.79
C LEU A 294 -0.84 -1.12 17.73
N LYS A 295 -0.62 -0.94 19.03
CA LYS A 295 -1.71 -0.96 20.03
C LYS A 295 -2.73 0.15 19.78
N GLU A 296 -2.29 1.39 19.61
CA GLU A 296 -3.19 2.54 19.34
C GLU A 296 -3.98 2.35 18.03
N GLY A 297 -3.30 1.87 16.98
CA GLY A 297 -3.97 1.60 15.70
C GLY A 297 -5.00 0.45 15.78
N LEU A 298 -4.73 -0.58 16.59
CA LEU A 298 -5.68 -1.66 16.84
C LEU A 298 -6.88 -1.17 17.70
N GLU A 299 -6.64 -0.36 18.72
CA GLU A 299 -7.69 0.27 19.53
C GLU A 299 -8.62 1.14 18.67
N ASP A 300 -8.05 1.96 17.76
CA ASP A 300 -8.84 2.75 16.82
C ASP A 300 -9.65 1.88 15.84
N LEU A 301 -9.06 0.78 15.36
CA LEU A 301 -9.73 -0.16 14.45
C LEU A 301 -10.87 -0.93 15.11
N ILE A 302 -10.71 -1.34 16.37
CA ILE A 302 -11.67 -2.15 17.13
C ILE A 302 -12.86 -1.30 17.59
N ASN A 303 -12.62 -0.04 17.96
CA ASN A 303 -13.66 0.88 18.48
C ASN A 303 -14.44 1.61 17.36
N SER A 304 -14.29 1.20 16.09
CA SER A 304 -14.86 1.89 14.93
C SER A 304 -16.14 1.21 14.30
#